data_87cbeebbd043fa608537d8215730f1e5
#
_entry.id   87cbeebbd043fa608537d8215730f1e5
#
_cell.length_a   1.000
_cell.length_b   1.000
_cell.length_c   1.000
_cell.angle_alpha   90.00
_cell.angle_beta   90.00
_cell.angle_gamma   90.00
#
_symmetry.space_group_name_H-M   'P 1'
#
loop_
_entity.id
_entity.type
_entity.pdbx_description
1 polymer ?
#
loop_
_entity_poly.entity_id
_entity_poly.type
_entity_poly.pdbx_seq_one_letter_code
_entity_poly.pdbx_strand_id
1 'polypeptide(L)'
;MDELKKLRNDLDMCDEILIDALRMRCQIIQEITNYKQKNGLPIYQAEEEERKKSKMLAKLDDYEYKKSIMAVYDSVLYRSKRIQSHELFGFNIFLIGFMGVGKSTVSN
;
A
#
# COMPACT_ATOMS: atom_id res chain seq x y z
N MET A 1 12.34 -26.44 -20.51
CA MET A 1 12.75 -25.05 -20.74
C MET A 1 11.61 -24.18 -21.19
N ASP A 2 10.86 -24.66 -22.17
CA ASP A 2 9.72 -23.87 -22.63
C ASP A 2 8.68 -23.66 -21.54
N GLU A 3 8.49 -24.68 -20.71
CA GLU A 3 7.53 -24.57 -19.63
C GLU A 3 8.00 -23.56 -18.57
N LEU A 4 9.29 -23.58 -18.25
CA LEU A 4 9.83 -22.63 -17.29
C LEU A 4 9.74 -21.21 -17.82
N LYS A 5 10.02 -21.03 -19.11
CA LYS A 5 9.92 -19.72 -19.74
C LYS A 5 8.47 -19.22 -19.70
N LYS A 6 7.52 -20.11 -19.96
CA LYS A 6 6.10 -19.75 -19.91
C LYS A 6 5.72 -19.34 -18.51
N LEU A 7 6.14 -20.09 -17.50
CA LEU A 7 5.82 -19.76 -16.11
C LEU A 7 6.42 -18.42 -15.70
N ARG A 8 7.63 -18.14 -16.15
CA ARG A 8 8.24 -16.84 -15.86
C ARG A 8 7.49 -15.69 -16.53
N ASN A 9 7.01 -15.90 -17.75
CA ASN A 9 6.19 -14.91 -18.41
C ASN A 9 4.88 -14.69 -17.68
N ASP A 10 4.27 -15.78 -17.18
CA ASP A 10 3.04 -15.65 -16.39
C ASP A 10 3.29 -14.86 -15.11
N LEU A 11 4.43 -15.09 -14.48
CA LEU A 11 4.79 -14.35 -13.26
C LEU A 11 5.00 -12.87 -13.58
N ASP A 12 5.66 -12.57 -14.71
CA ASP A 12 5.85 -11.18 -15.12
C ASP A 12 4.52 -10.47 -15.30
N MET A 13 3.55 -11.15 -15.91
CA MET A 13 2.22 -10.57 -16.10
C MET A 13 1.55 -10.33 -14.77
N CYS A 14 1.69 -11.27 -13.85
CA CYS A 14 1.14 -11.12 -12.51
C CYS A 14 1.75 -9.92 -11.80
N ASP A 15 3.06 -9.75 -11.92
CA ASP A 15 3.75 -8.62 -11.29
C ASP A 15 3.30 -7.30 -11.88
N GLU A 16 3.02 -7.25 -13.17
CA GLU A 16 2.51 -6.03 -13.79
C GLU A 16 1.14 -5.67 -13.23
N ILE A 17 0.28 -6.69 -13.05
CA ILE A 17 -1.03 -6.47 -12.46
C ILE A 17 -0.89 -5.93 -11.04
N LEU A 18 0.05 -6.50 -10.28
CA LEU A 18 0.31 -6.08 -8.91
C LEU A 18 0.76 -4.61 -8.87
N ILE A 19 1.69 -4.24 -9.72
CA ILE A 19 2.21 -2.87 -9.74
C ILE A 19 1.10 -1.89 -10.16
N ASP A 20 0.30 -2.27 -11.16
CA ASP A 20 -0.80 -1.42 -11.59
C ASP A 20 -1.83 -1.25 -10.48
N ALA A 21 -2.12 -2.33 -9.73
CA ALA A 21 -3.06 -2.27 -8.63
C ALA A 21 -2.52 -1.36 -7.51
N LEU A 22 -1.23 -1.44 -7.23
CA LEU A 22 -0.63 -0.60 -6.21
C LEU A 22 -0.65 0.86 -6.62
N ARG A 23 -0.42 1.15 -7.90
CA ARG A 23 -0.49 2.52 -8.40
C ARG A 23 -1.90 3.06 -8.26
N MET A 24 -2.88 2.27 -8.64
CA MET A 24 -4.28 2.66 -8.51
C MET A 24 -4.63 2.93 -7.05
N ARG A 25 -4.13 2.08 -6.16
CA ARG A 25 -4.37 2.24 -4.73
C ARG A 25 -3.82 3.57 -4.22
N CYS A 26 -2.61 3.92 -4.62
CA CYS A 26 -2.02 5.19 -4.21
C CYS A 26 -2.87 6.38 -4.66
N GLN A 27 -3.38 6.30 -5.88
CA GLN A 27 -4.19 7.35 -6.44
C GLN A 27 -5.50 7.50 -5.67
N ILE A 28 -6.15 6.37 -5.35
CA ILE A 28 -7.40 6.38 -4.59
C ILE A 28 -7.18 6.90 -3.18
N ILE A 29 -6.07 6.50 -2.54
CA ILE A 29 -5.73 6.97 -1.20
C ILE A 29 -5.58 8.49 -1.19
N GLN A 30 -4.95 9.02 -2.22
CA GLN A 30 -4.80 10.48 -2.32
C GLN A 30 -6.15 11.16 -2.44
N GLU A 31 -7.05 10.59 -3.23
CA GLU A 31 -8.39 11.15 -3.40
C GLU A 31 -9.18 11.09 -2.10
N ILE A 32 -9.06 9.98 -1.37
CA ILE A 32 -9.73 9.84 -0.08
C ILE A 32 -9.19 10.86 0.91
N THR A 33 -7.87 11.05 0.93
CA THR A 33 -7.25 12.01 1.83
C THR A 33 -7.74 13.43 1.54
N ASN A 34 -7.78 13.78 0.25
CA ASN A 34 -8.28 15.09 -0.15
C ASN A 34 -9.73 15.29 0.26
N TYR A 35 -10.55 14.26 0.07
CA TYR A 35 -11.96 14.33 0.45
C TYR A 35 -12.12 14.55 1.95
N LYS A 36 -11.34 13.79 2.74
CA LYS A 36 -11.43 13.90 4.20
C LYS A 36 -10.99 15.27 4.68
N GLN A 37 -9.91 15.81 4.12
CA GLN A 37 -9.46 17.13 4.46
C GLN A 37 -10.51 18.18 4.15
N LYS A 38 -11.10 18.07 2.97
CA LYS A 38 -12.08 19.03 2.52
C LYS A 38 -13.33 19.03 3.37
N ASN A 39 -13.68 17.88 3.92
CA ASN A 39 -14.91 17.72 4.69
C ASN A 39 -14.67 17.63 6.21
N GLY A 40 -13.47 17.91 6.64
CA GLY A 40 -13.16 17.91 8.08
C GLY A 40 -13.25 16.56 8.75
N LEU A 41 -12.98 15.49 8.01
CA LEU A 41 -13.05 14.15 8.56
C LEU A 41 -11.67 13.68 9.03
N PRO A 42 -11.64 12.77 10.01
CA PRO A 42 -10.34 12.22 10.45
C PRO A 42 -9.65 11.47 9.33
N ILE A 43 -8.36 11.71 9.15
CA ILE A 43 -7.61 11.04 8.10
C ILE A 43 -7.46 9.55 8.38
N TYR A 44 -7.01 9.21 9.60
CA TYR A 44 -6.85 7.81 9.95
C TYR A 44 -8.06 7.34 10.74
N GLN A 45 -8.64 6.22 10.31
CA GLN A 45 -9.76 5.61 10.99
C GLN A 45 -9.43 4.14 11.21
N ALA A 46 -9.16 3.79 12.46
CA ALA A 46 -8.74 2.43 12.82
C ALA A 46 -9.78 1.38 12.45
N GLU A 47 -11.05 1.73 12.59
CA GLU A 47 -12.13 0.81 12.28
C GLU A 47 -12.10 0.39 10.81
N GLU A 48 -11.77 1.30 9.94
CA GLU A 48 -11.72 1.01 8.51
C GLU A 48 -10.56 0.06 8.20
N GLU A 49 -9.43 0.24 8.84
CA GLU A 49 -8.30 -0.65 8.65
C GLU A 49 -8.63 -2.06 9.13
N GLU A 50 -9.29 -2.17 10.29
CA GLU A 50 -9.69 -3.46 10.81
C GLU A 50 -10.68 -4.15 9.87
N ARG A 51 -11.62 -3.38 9.33
CA ARG A 51 -12.60 -3.93 8.38
C ARG A 51 -11.91 -4.51 7.16
N LYS A 52 -10.93 -3.78 6.63
CA LYS A 52 -10.20 -4.24 5.46
C LYS A 52 -9.40 -5.49 5.73
N LYS A 53 -8.72 -5.53 6.88
CA LYS A 53 -7.94 -6.71 7.25
C LYS A 53 -8.82 -7.94 7.40
N SER A 54 -9.96 -7.78 8.08
CA SER A 54 -10.89 -8.89 8.27
C SER A 54 -11.42 -9.40 6.94
N LYS A 55 -11.74 -8.49 6.03
CA LYS A 55 -12.25 -8.85 4.72
C LYS A 55 -11.21 -9.65 3.94
N MET A 56 -9.96 -9.22 3.97
CA MET A 56 -8.91 -9.91 3.23
C MET A 56 -8.55 -11.25 3.86
N LEU A 57 -8.57 -11.33 5.19
CA LEU A 57 -8.34 -12.59 5.87
C LEU A 57 -9.40 -13.62 5.49
N ALA A 58 -10.67 -13.19 5.43
CA ALA A 58 -11.74 -14.10 5.04
C ALA A 58 -11.54 -14.60 3.61
N LYS A 59 -11.04 -13.75 2.74
CA LYS A 59 -10.80 -14.13 1.36
C LYS A 59 -9.71 -15.19 1.24
N LEU A 60 -8.77 -15.19 2.18
CA LEU A 60 -7.65 -16.11 2.17
C LEU A 60 -7.83 -17.30 3.12
N ASP A 61 -9.05 -17.49 3.61
CA ASP A 61 -9.31 -18.57 4.53
C ASP A 61 -8.88 -19.91 3.93
N ASP A 62 -8.16 -20.71 4.74
CA ASP A 62 -7.64 -22.03 4.34
C ASP A 62 -6.57 -22.00 3.24
N TYR A 63 -6.11 -20.85 2.84
CA TYR A 63 -5.06 -20.77 1.84
C TYR A 63 -3.69 -20.90 2.53
N GLU A 64 -2.82 -21.76 1.97
CA GLU A 64 -1.55 -22.06 2.65
C GLU A 64 -0.60 -20.89 2.76
N TYR A 65 -0.67 -19.92 1.83
CA TYR A 65 0.21 -18.76 1.87
C TYR A 65 -0.43 -17.53 2.51
N LYS A 66 -1.49 -17.75 3.27
CA LYS A 66 -2.23 -16.68 3.92
C LYS A 66 -1.35 -15.73 4.73
N LYS A 67 -0.46 -16.29 5.56
CA LYS A 67 0.40 -15.45 6.40
C LYS A 67 1.32 -14.56 5.58
N SER A 68 1.89 -15.11 4.51
CA SER A 68 2.79 -14.34 3.66
C SER A 68 2.05 -13.22 2.96
N ILE A 69 0.87 -13.52 2.44
CA ILE A 69 0.09 -12.50 1.73
C ILE A 69 -0.38 -11.41 2.69
N MET A 70 -0.80 -11.79 3.89
CA MET A 70 -1.24 -10.79 4.88
C MET A 70 -0.08 -9.91 5.35
N ALA A 71 1.14 -10.47 5.41
CA ALA A 71 2.29 -9.66 5.75
C ALA A 71 2.54 -8.59 4.69
N VAL A 72 2.37 -8.95 3.41
CA VAL A 72 2.50 -7.98 2.33
C VAL A 72 1.38 -6.95 2.42
N TYR A 73 0.15 -7.39 2.68
CA TYR A 73 -0.98 -6.47 2.79
C TYR A 73 -0.80 -5.50 3.95
N ASP A 74 -0.27 -5.97 5.09
CA ASP A 74 0.04 -5.10 6.21
C ASP A 74 1.03 -4.01 5.80
N SER A 75 2.01 -4.39 4.98
CA SER A 75 2.98 -3.42 4.46
C SER A 75 2.30 -2.41 3.55
N VAL A 76 1.36 -2.86 2.72
CA VAL A 76 0.60 -1.97 1.86
C VAL A 76 -0.18 -0.96 2.69
N LEU A 77 -0.84 -1.43 3.77
CA LEU A 77 -1.60 -0.54 4.64
C LEU A 77 -0.69 0.47 5.33
N TYR A 78 0.48 0.01 5.78
CA TYR A 78 1.45 0.89 6.41
C TYR A 78 1.89 1.99 5.43
N ARG A 79 2.18 1.61 4.19
CA ARG A 79 2.60 2.58 3.18
C ARG A 79 1.47 3.56 2.85
N SER A 80 0.23 3.08 2.88
CA SER A 80 -0.92 3.96 2.67
C SER A 80 -0.99 5.05 3.74
N LYS A 81 -0.75 4.68 4.99
CA LYS A 81 -0.74 5.66 6.07
C LYS A 81 0.36 6.69 5.86
N ARG A 82 1.52 6.25 5.38
CA ARG A 82 2.62 7.16 5.10
C ARG A 82 2.27 8.14 4.00
N ILE A 83 1.58 7.66 2.96
CA ILE A 83 1.15 8.53 1.87
C ILE A 83 0.17 9.57 2.38
N GLN A 84 -0.80 9.17 3.20
CA GLN A 84 -1.77 10.09 3.77
C GLN A 84 -1.10 11.15 4.64
N SER A 85 -0.13 10.72 5.44
CA SER A 85 0.59 11.62 6.31
C SER A 85 1.40 12.64 5.50
N HIS A 86 2.05 12.17 4.45
CA HIS A 86 2.83 13.04 3.58
C HIS A 86 1.94 14.08 2.90
N GLU A 87 0.80 13.62 2.40
CA GLU A 87 -0.14 14.52 1.75
C GLU A 87 -0.66 15.57 2.71
N LEU A 88 -0.94 15.16 3.94
CA LEU A 88 -1.48 16.06 4.94
C LEU A 88 -0.48 17.09 5.43
N PHE A 89 0.76 16.69 5.69
CA PHE A 89 1.76 17.57 6.22
C PHE A 89 2.66 18.18 5.16
N GLY A 90 2.49 17.74 3.94
CA GLY A 90 3.14 18.35 2.82
C GLY A 90 4.64 18.16 2.78
N PHE A 91 5.31 19.13 2.19
CA PHE A 91 6.73 19.02 1.97
C PHE A 91 7.57 19.08 3.24
N ASN A 92 6.98 19.44 4.35
CA ASN A 92 7.73 19.50 5.59
C ASN A 92 8.29 18.14 5.96
N ILE A 93 7.46 17.11 5.83
CA ILE A 93 7.90 15.78 6.12
C ILE A 93 8.96 15.37 5.13
N PHE A 94 8.77 15.73 3.89
CA PHE A 94 9.70 15.43 2.84
C PHE A 94 11.07 16.01 3.15
N LEU A 95 11.13 17.27 3.50
CA LEU A 95 12.38 17.91 3.77
C LEU A 95 13.10 17.31 4.96
N ILE A 96 12.35 16.99 5.99
CA ILE A 96 12.94 16.42 7.16
C ILE A 96 13.34 14.98 6.97
N GLY A 97 12.51 14.21 6.30
CA GLY A 97 12.69 12.80 6.16
C GLY A 97 13.78 12.39 5.21
N PHE A 98 14.16 13.31 4.35
CA PHE A 98 15.06 12.92 3.35
C PHE A 98 16.38 13.30 3.51
N MET A 99 16.50 14.02 4.37
CA MET A 99 17.81 14.33 4.55
C MET A 99 18.36 13.24 5.25
N GLY A 100 17.70 12.51 5.12
CA GLY A 100 18.05 11.62 5.68
C GLY A 100 17.82 10.55 5.27
N VAL A 101 17.71 10.94 4.56
CA VAL A 101 17.47 10.46 4.36
C VAL A 101 17.48 10.02 4.12
N GLY A 102 17.48 9.83 3.65
CA GLY A 102 17.50 9.82 3.32
C GLY A 102 17.52 9.36 3.38
N LYS A 103 17.86 9.24 3.29
CA LYS A 103 17.88 9.01 3.23
C LYS A 103 17.47 8.57 3.42
N SER A 104 17.33 8.33 3.28
CA SER A 104 16.92 8.11 3.27
C SER A 104 16.48 7.79 3.38
N THR A 105 16.46 7.61 3.15
CA THR A 105 16.00 7.48 3.08
C THR A 105 15.45 7.23 3.18
N VAL A 106 15.46 7.08 2.92
CA VAL A 106 14.97 6.91 2.90
C VAL A 106 14.54 6.38 2.98
N SER A 107 14.39 6.09 2.83
CA SER A 107 14.10 5.70 2.78
C SER A 107 13.91 5.24 2.82
N ASN A 108 13.89 4.99 2.64
CA ASN A 108 13.86 4.74 2.54
C ASN A 108 13.79 4.62 2.48
#